data_f2943cea997ab19fdda7c077d17f625a
#
_entry.id   f2943cea997ab19fdda7c077d17f625a
#
_cell.length_a   1.000
_cell.length_b   1.000
_cell.length_c   1.000
_cell.angle_alpha   90.00
_cell.angle_beta   90.00
_cell.angle_gamma   90.00
#
_symmetry.space_group_name_H-M   'P 1'
#
loop_
_entity.id
_entity.type
_entity.pdbx_description
1 polymer ?
#
loop_
_entity_poly.entity_id
_entity_poly.type
_entity_poly.pdbx_seq_one_letter_code
_entity_poly.pdbx_strand_id
1 'polypeptide(L)'
;MTPSHPAVAWAEPAREAAFHAWLSPLTTRLGLLPDTLRPASADASFRRYLRIDAQAGGSLIVMDAPPAHENCQPFVHVAELMRGAGLLVPEVLDWDAPQGFMLLSDLGHQTMLDGIDAAHPQANHARYMQALDALLAWQLASKPGVLPPYNEALLRRELQLFPDWYLQQHKGLTLSAAQAQTLQKAFDTVVAHNLAAPQVYVHRDFMPRNLMLPLQPGDTPAQQLGVLDFQDAVHGPITYDIASLMRDAFLTWEEDFVIDVTVRYWEKARKAGLMDFEDWHSDFGAFYRGVEWMGLQRHLKVAGIFARLTLRDGKPKYLADAPRFIGYIRHTAHRYRALGPFLKMLDEIEGLQAASGYAFGRV
;
A
#
# COMPACT_ATOMS: atom_id res chain seq x y z
N MET A 1 -22.69 0.34 -32.45
CA MET A 1 -21.35 -0.24 -32.60
C MET A 1 -20.84 -0.53 -31.21
N THR A 2 -20.78 -1.78 -30.83
CA THR A 2 -20.15 -2.22 -29.57
C THR A 2 -18.66 -1.87 -29.65
N PRO A 3 -18.08 -1.17 -28.67
CA PRO A 3 -16.65 -0.91 -28.68
C PRO A 3 -15.91 -2.25 -28.67
N SER A 4 -15.05 -2.47 -29.66
CA SER A 4 -14.20 -3.66 -29.68
C SER A 4 -13.16 -3.51 -28.57
N HIS A 5 -13.32 -4.25 -27.48
CA HIS A 5 -12.30 -4.33 -26.44
C HIS A 5 -11.08 -5.10 -26.96
N PRO A 6 -9.85 -4.77 -26.52
CA PRO A 6 -8.68 -5.55 -26.87
C PRO A 6 -8.87 -6.99 -26.38
N ALA A 7 -8.60 -7.96 -27.25
CA ALA A 7 -8.70 -9.37 -26.92
C ALA A 7 -7.71 -9.73 -25.78
N VAL A 8 -8.14 -10.59 -24.89
CA VAL A 8 -7.27 -11.12 -23.82
C VAL A 8 -6.22 -12.03 -24.46
N ALA A 9 -4.95 -11.68 -24.29
CA ALA A 9 -3.86 -12.53 -24.77
C ALA A 9 -3.56 -13.64 -23.75
N TRP A 10 -3.39 -14.88 -24.25
CA TRP A 10 -3.00 -16.03 -23.45
C TRP A 10 -1.61 -16.50 -23.86
N ALA A 11 -0.71 -16.64 -22.87
CA ALA A 11 0.64 -17.13 -23.11
C ALA A 11 0.64 -18.67 -23.37
N GLU A 12 -0.31 -19.37 -22.73
CA GLU A 12 -0.41 -20.84 -22.78
C GLU A 12 -1.81 -21.27 -23.21
N PRO A 13 -1.97 -22.02 -24.32
CA PRO A 13 -3.30 -22.51 -24.77
C PRO A 13 -4.00 -23.41 -23.75
N ALA A 14 -3.23 -24.18 -22.96
CA ALA A 14 -3.80 -25.02 -21.91
C ALA A 14 -4.46 -24.19 -20.78
N ARG A 15 -3.85 -23.02 -20.44
CA ARG A 15 -4.40 -22.08 -19.45
C ARG A 15 -5.69 -21.45 -19.95
N GLU A 16 -5.72 -21.06 -21.22
CA GLU A 16 -6.93 -20.53 -21.88
C GLU A 16 -8.06 -21.55 -21.87
N ALA A 17 -7.79 -22.80 -22.25
CA ALA A 17 -8.79 -23.88 -22.24
C ALA A 17 -9.34 -24.12 -20.83
N ALA A 18 -8.48 -24.20 -19.81
CA ALA A 18 -8.89 -24.35 -18.41
C ALA A 18 -9.74 -23.17 -17.92
N PHE A 19 -9.37 -21.95 -18.29
CA PHE A 19 -10.13 -20.75 -17.98
C PHE A 19 -11.55 -20.79 -18.56
N HIS A 20 -11.69 -21.08 -19.84
CA HIS A 20 -12.99 -21.18 -20.50
C HIS A 20 -13.85 -22.34 -19.97
N ALA A 21 -13.24 -23.47 -19.63
CA ALA A 21 -13.95 -24.59 -18.99
C ALA A 21 -14.52 -24.19 -17.62
N TRP A 22 -13.76 -23.47 -16.80
CA TRP A 22 -14.22 -22.94 -15.51
C TRP A 22 -15.28 -21.84 -15.66
N LEU A 23 -15.09 -20.89 -16.61
CA LEU A 23 -16.00 -19.76 -16.79
C LEU A 23 -17.35 -20.17 -17.38
N SER A 24 -17.39 -21.20 -18.23
CA SER A 24 -18.61 -21.60 -18.98
C SER A 24 -19.84 -21.86 -18.10
N PRO A 25 -19.79 -22.67 -17.01
CA PRO A 25 -20.94 -22.86 -16.13
C PRO A 25 -21.34 -21.58 -15.39
N LEU A 26 -20.37 -20.71 -15.06
CA LEU A 26 -20.62 -19.42 -14.41
C LEU A 26 -21.34 -18.47 -15.34
N THR A 27 -21.03 -18.48 -16.63
CA THR A 27 -21.69 -17.71 -17.66
C THR A 27 -23.19 -17.96 -17.67
N THR A 28 -23.60 -19.23 -17.64
CA THR A 28 -25.02 -19.59 -17.60
C THR A 28 -25.67 -19.23 -16.27
N ARG A 29 -24.99 -19.50 -15.14
CA ARG A 29 -25.53 -19.27 -13.80
C ARG A 29 -25.73 -17.79 -13.47
N LEU A 30 -24.81 -16.94 -13.93
CA LEU A 30 -24.77 -15.51 -13.57
C LEU A 30 -25.09 -14.58 -14.74
N GLY A 31 -25.43 -15.13 -15.92
CA GLY A 31 -25.73 -14.32 -17.10
C GLY A 31 -24.54 -13.48 -17.58
N LEU A 32 -23.32 -14.04 -17.52
CA LEU A 32 -22.13 -13.32 -17.96
C LEU A 32 -22.10 -13.24 -19.49
N LEU A 33 -21.43 -12.19 -20.01
CA LEU A 33 -21.28 -11.93 -21.44
C LEU A 33 -19.81 -12.17 -21.86
N PRO A 34 -19.40 -13.41 -22.26
CA PRO A 34 -18.00 -13.75 -22.54
C PRO A 34 -17.34 -12.84 -23.59
N ASP A 35 -18.09 -12.37 -24.57
CA ASP A 35 -17.58 -11.48 -25.62
C ASP A 35 -17.17 -10.09 -25.12
N THR A 36 -17.49 -9.77 -23.86
CA THR A 36 -17.12 -8.51 -23.21
C THR A 36 -15.84 -8.63 -22.35
N LEU A 37 -15.25 -9.83 -22.29
CA LEU A 37 -14.05 -10.08 -21.48
C LEU A 37 -12.90 -9.20 -21.95
N ARG A 38 -12.32 -8.43 -21.01
CA ARG A 38 -11.28 -7.46 -21.28
C ARG A 38 -10.34 -7.29 -20.09
N PRO A 39 -9.09 -6.82 -20.29
CA PRO A 39 -8.22 -6.47 -19.18
C PRO A 39 -8.86 -5.39 -18.28
N ALA A 40 -8.83 -5.61 -16.96
CA ALA A 40 -9.32 -4.65 -15.96
C ALA A 40 -8.18 -3.78 -15.42
N SER A 41 -7.05 -4.38 -15.09
CA SER A 41 -5.85 -3.68 -14.67
C SER A 41 -4.59 -4.48 -15.05
N ALA A 42 -3.45 -3.78 -15.15
CA ALA A 42 -2.13 -4.40 -15.26
C ALA A 42 -1.43 -4.24 -13.91
N ASP A 43 -1.24 -5.35 -13.19
CA ASP A 43 -0.51 -5.38 -11.93
C ASP A 43 0.98 -5.73 -12.16
N ALA A 44 1.78 -5.48 -11.14
CA ALA A 44 3.19 -5.87 -11.11
C ALA A 44 3.40 -7.35 -10.71
N SER A 45 2.34 -8.08 -10.36
CA SER A 45 2.34 -9.49 -9.94
C SER A 45 2.10 -10.44 -11.12
N PHE A 46 2.11 -11.75 -10.83
CA PHE A 46 1.68 -12.78 -11.77
C PHE A 46 0.16 -12.89 -11.91
N ARG A 47 -0.60 -12.11 -11.12
CA ARG A 47 -2.06 -12.04 -11.21
C ARG A 47 -2.48 -11.20 -12.38
N ARG A 48 -3.50 -11.66 -13.09
CA ARG A 48 -4.20 -10.88 -14.11
C ARG A 48 -5.63 -10.64 -13.66
N TYR A 49 -6.09 -9.42 -13.88
CA TYR A 49 -7.46 -9.05 -13.60
C TYR A 49 -8.18 -8.73 -14.90
N LEU A 50 -9.26 -9.45 -15.15
CA LEU A 50 -10.11 -9.27 -16.32
C LEU A 50 -11.48 -8.83 -15.84
N ARG A 51 -12.17 -8.04 -16.68
CA ARG A 51 -13.53 -7.59 -16.42
C ARG A 51 -14.46 -8.25 -17.42
N ILE A 52 -15.63 -8.69 -16.95
CA ILE A 52 -16.67 -9.29 -17.75
C ILE A 52 -18.02 -8.67 -17.38
N ASP A 53 -18.82 -8.28 -18.40
CA ASP A 53 -20.13 -7.69 -18.16
C ASP A 53 -21.19 -8.78 -17.91
N ALA A 54 -22.28 -8.40 -17.21
CA ALA A 54 -23.42 -9.26 -16.95
C ALA A 54 -24.68 -8.75 -17.64
N GLN A 55 -25.57 -9.65 -18.08
CA GLN A 55 -26.84 -9.35 -18.75
C GLN A 55 -27.77 -8.48 -17.89
N ALA A 56 -27.73 -8.67 -16.57
CA ALA A 56 -28.52 -7.86 -15.62
C ALA A 56 -27.99 -6.43 -15.43
N GLY A 57 -26.92 -6.08 -16.16
CA GLY A 57 -26.17 -4.83 -15.98
C GLY A 57 -25.02 -4.95 -14.98
N GLY A 58 -24.06 -4.03 -15.08
CA GLY A 58 -22.83 -4.08 -14.29
C GLY A 58 -21.79 -5.06 -14.83
N SER A 59 -20.75 -5.26 -14.05
CA SER A 59 -19.62 -6.11 -14.41
C SER A 59 -19.07 -6.87 -13.19
N LEU A 60 -18.32 -7.93 -13.45
CA LEU A 60 -17.58 -8.70 -12.47
C LEU A 60 -16.09 -8.72 -12.83
N ILE A 61 -15.27 -9.01 -11.87
CA ILE A 61 -13.82 -9.17 -12.05
C ILE A 61 -13.45 -10.64 -11.98
N VAL A 62 -12.69 -11.08 -12.96
CA VAL A 62 -12.03 -12.40 -12.94
C VAL A 62 -10.58 -12.21 -12.60
N MET A 63 -10.12 -12.83 -11.52
CA MET A 63 -8.71 -12.92 -11.18
C MET A 63 -8.16 -14.25 -11.71
N ASP A 64 -7.12 -14.17 -12.51
CA ASP A 64 -6.31 -15.30 -12.98
C ASP A 64 -4.96 -15.26 -12.26
N ALA A 65 -4.76 -16.19 -11.32
CA ALA A 65 -3.60 -16.27 -10.43
C ALA A 65 -3.00 -17.70 -10.53
N PRO A 66 -2.06 -17.94 -11.46
CA PRO A 66 -1.51 -19.27 -11.67
C PRO A 66 -0.91 -19.87 -10.39
N PRO A 67 -1.34 -21.06 -9.93
CA PRO A 67 -0.93 -21.63 -8.64
C PRO A 67 0.56 -21.90 -8.50
N ALA A 68 1.28 -22.04 -9.63
CA ALA A 68 2.74 -22.18 -9.63
C ALA A 68 3.47 -20.93 -9.10
N HIS A 69 2.81 -19.76 -9.12
CA HIS A 69 3.39 -18.47 -8.78
C HIS A 69 2.65 -17.73 -7.67
N GLU A 70 1.34 -18.02 -7.49
CA GLU A 70 0.46 -17.26 -6.60
C GLU A 70 -0.32 -18.17 -5.65
N ASN A 71 -0.39 -17.76 -4.38
CA ASN A 71 -1.27 -18.39 -3.39
C ASN A 71 -2.46 -17.46 -3.13
N CYS A 72 -3.68 -17.90 -3.47
CA CYS A 72 -4.90 -17.13 -3.29
C CYS A 72 -5.54 -17.25 -1.89
N GLN A 73 -5.08 -18.17 -1.03
CA GLN A 73 -5.63 -18.36 0.31
C GLN A 73 -5.58 -17.07 1.17
N PRO A 74 -4.45 -16.31 1.20
CA PRO A 74 -4.41 -15.04 1.94
C PRO A 74 -5.43 -14.02 1.43
N PHE A 75 -5.67 -13.96 0.11
CA PHE A 75 -6.66 -13.05 -0.47
C PHE A 75 -8.07 -13.36 0.09
N VAL A 76 -8.49 -14.63 0.03
CA VAL A 76 -9.82 -15.06 0.53
C VAL A 76 -9.93 -14.78 2.03
N HIS A 77 -8.93 -15.18 2.80
CA HIS A 77 -8.93 -15.01 4.25
C HIS A 77 -9.01 -13.52 4.67
N VAL A 78 -8.19 -12.67 4.07
CA VAL A 78 -8.18 -11.24 4.43
C VAL A 78 -9.45 -10.54 3.94
N ALA A 79 -10.00 -10.92 2.76
CA ALA A 79 -11.29 -10.40 2.29
C ALA A 79 -12.43 -10.70 3.29
N GLU A 80 -12.47 -11.91 3.86
CA GLU A 80 -13.44 -12.28 4.88
C GLU A 80 -13.27 -11.47 6.18
N LEU A 81 -12.03 -11.27 6.64
CA LEU A 81 -11.73 -10.45 7.81
C LEU A 81 -12.16 -8.99 7.60
N MET A 82 -11.85 -8.41 6.44
CA MET A 82 -12.22 -7.03 6.11
C MET A 82 -13.74 -6.85 6.00
N ARG A 83 -14.43 -7.79 5.36
CA ARG A 83 -15.91 -7.78 5.34
C ARG A 83 -16.49 -7.88 6.73
N GLY A 84 -15.94 -8.76 7.57
CA GLY A 84 -16.31 -8.88 8.98
C GLY A 84 -16.07 -7.61 9.80
N ALA A 85 -15.10 -6.79 9.39
CA ALA A 85 -14.84 -5.47 9.95
C ALA A 85 -15.73 -4.35 9.36
N GLY A 86 -16.62 -4.68 8.42
CA GLY A 86 -17.50 -3.74 7.76
C GLY A 86 -16.89 -2.95 6.61
N LEU A 87 -15.74 -3.35 6.08
CA LEU A 87 -15.12 -2.72 4.92
C LEU A 87 -15.73 -3.24 3.61
N LEU A 88 -15.76 -2.37 2.61
CA LEU A 88 -16.10 -2.73 1.24
C LEU A 88 -14.86 -3.29 0.55
N VAL A 89 -14.87 -4.59 0.27
CA VAL A 89 -13.82 -5.30 -0.47
C VAL A 89 -14.44 -6.18 -1.54
N PRO A 90 -13.69 -6.64 -2.57
CA PRO A 90 -14.22 -7.59 -3.54
C PRO A 90 -14.79 -8.84 -2.85
N GLU A 91 -16.03 -9.17 -3.16
CA GLU A 91 -16.67 -10.40 -2.72
C GLU A 91 -16.23 -11.55 -3.62
N VAL A 92 -15.81 -12.67 -3.03
CA VAL A 92 -15.47 -13.90 -3.77
C VAL A 92 -16.76 -14.63 -4.09
N LEU A 93 -17.18 -14.58 -5.35
CA LEU A 93 -18.43 -15.19 -5.84
C LEU A 93 -18.24 -16.65 -6.28
N ASP A 94 -17.03 -16.97 -6.74
CA ASP A 94 -16.62 -18.31 -7.13
C ASP A 94 -15.09 -18.42 -7.06
N TRP A 95 -14.58 -19.60 -6.73
CA TRP A 95 -13.14 -19.84 -6.64
C TRP A 95 -12.76 -21.27 -6.99
N ASP A 96 -12.01 -21.43 -8.06
CA ASP A 96 -11.34 -22.69 -8.42
C ASP A 96 -9.90 -22.66 -7.84
N ALA A 97 -9.76 -23.15 -6.62
CA ALA A 97 -8.47 -23.13 -5.93
C ALA A 97 -7.37 -23.94 -6.65
N PRO A 98 -7.64 -25.14 -7.22
CA PRO A 98 -6.66 -25.90 -7.99
C PRO A 98 -6.14 -25.17 -9.22
N GLN A 99 -6.96 -24.40 -9.89
CA GLN A 99 -6.59 -23.64 -11.09
C GLN A 99 -6.19 -22.20 -10.79
N GLY A 100 -6.55 -21.67 -9.62
CA GLY A 100 -6.29 -20.29 -9.25
C GLY A 100 -7.10 -19.27 -10.04
N PHE A 101 -8.35 -19.63 -10.42
CA PHE A 101 -9.32 -18.71 -11.00
C PHE A 101 -10.31 -18.25 -9.93
N MET A 102 -10.64 -16.98 -9.93
CA MET A 102 -11.58 -16.42 -8.97
C MET A 102 -12.51 -15.40 -9.64
N LEU A 103 -13.80 -15.49 -9.34
CA LEU A 103 -14.80 -14.52 -9.77
C LEU A 103 -15.11 -13.60 -8.58
N LEU A 104 -14.97 -12.30 -8.78
CA LEU A 104 -15.08 -11.28 -7.77
C LEU A 104 -16.14 -10.26 -8.13
N SER A 105 -16.76 -9.62 -7.12
CA SER A 105 -17.54 -8.40 -7.36
C SER A 105 -16.64 -7.28 -7.90
N ASP A 106 -17.20 -6.45 -8.76
CA ASP A 106 -16.48 -5.29 -9.33
C ASP A 106 -16.77 -4.04 -8.50
N LEU A 107 -15.73 -3.42 -7.97
CA LEU A 107 -15.82 -2.19 -7.18
C LEU A 107 -15.70 -0.92 -8.05
N GLY A 108 -15.70 -1.05 -9.38
CA GLY A 108 -15.70 0.07 -10.29
C GLY A 108 -14.40 0.30 -11.05
N HIS A 109 -14.26 1.50 -11.59
CA HIS A 109 -13.19 1.84 -12.53
C HIS A 109 -12.23 2.91 -12.02
N GLN A 110 -12.64 3.66 -11.01
CA GLN A 110 -11.90 4.82 -10.52
C GLN A 110 -11.32 4.55 -9.14
N THR A 111 -10.02 4.72 -9.02
CA THR A 111 -9.35 4.75 -7.72
C THR A 111 -9.51 6.13 -7.08
N MET A 112 -9.26 6.21 -5.78
CA MET A 112 -9.18 7.49 -5.08
C MET A 112 -8.08 8.37 -5.71
N LEU A 113 -6.98 7.77 -6.18
CA LEU A 113 -5.89 8.50 -6.85
C LEU A 113 -6.37 9.18 -8.14
N ASP A 114 -7.20 8.51 -8.95
CA ASP A 114 -7.76 9.08 -10.18
C ASP A 114 -8.68 10.27 -9.91
N GLY A 115 -9.28 10.31 -8.73
CA GLY A 115 -10.18 11.38 -8.33
C GLY A 115 -9.53 12.50 -7.52
N ILE A 116 -8.21 12.45 -7.26
CA ILE A 116 -7.50 13.47 -6.47
C ILE A 116 -7.27 14.74 -7.30
N ASP A 117 -7.64 15.87 -6.73
CA ASP A 117 -7.24 17.19 -7.21
C ASP A 117 -5.98 17.64 -6.44
N ALA A 118 -4.81 17.44 -7.04
CA ALA A 118 -3.53 17.82 -6.44
C ALA A 118 -3.33 19.34 -6.37
N ALA A 119 -4.03 20.11 -7.22
CA ALA A 119 -3.95 21.57 -7.21
C ALA A 119 -4.75 22.21 -6.06
N HIS A 120 -5.79 21.51 -5.57
CA HIS A 120 -6.64 21.97 -4.48
C HIS A 120 -6.72 20.90 -3.38
N PRO A 121 -5.71 20.76 -2.51
CA PRO A 121 -5.63 19.71 -1.49
C PRO A 121 -6.89 19.58 -0.64
N GLN A 122 -7.49 20.70 -0.23
CA GLN A 122 -8.68 20.72 0.61
C GLN A 122 -9.92 20.10 -0.06
N ALA A 123 -10.00 20.08 -1.40
CA ALA A 123 -11.09 19.44 -2.12
C ALA A 123 -11.10 17.90 -1.91
N ASN A 124 -9.96 17.32 -1.51
CA ASN A 124 -9.82 15.89 -1.28
C ASN A 124 -10.13 15.48 0.18
N HIS A 125 -10.30 16.46 1.09
CA HIS A 125 -10.40 16.20 2.52
C HIS A 125 -11.49 15.16 2.86
N ALA A 126 -12.69 15.26 2.27
CA ALA A 126 -13.78 14.32 2.52
C ALA A 126 -13.40 12.86 2.16
N ARG A 127 -12.65 12.64 1.07
CA ARG A 127 -12.17 11.31 0.67
C ARG A 127 -11.13 10.75 1.64
N TYR A 128 -10.24 11.60 2.14
CA TYR A 128 -9.30 11.20 3.20
C TYR A 128 -10.02 10.84 4.48
N MET A 129 -11.08 11.57 4.86
CA MET A 129 -11.90 11.19 6.03
C MET A 129 -12.57 9.82 5.85
N GLN A 130 -13.09 9.52 4.67
CA GLN A 130 -13.62 8.17 4.36
C GLN A 130 -12.53 7.10 4.44
N ALA A 131 -11.32 7.38 3.93
CA ALA A 131 -10.17 6.47 4.05
C ALA A 131 -9.80 6.24 5.53
N LEU A 132 -9.79 7.29 6.36
CA LEU A 132 -9.54 7.15 7.80
C LEU A 132 -10.61 6.30 8.50
N ASP A 133 -11.88 6.42 8.11
CA ASP A 133 -12.97 5.61 8.69
C ASP A 133 -12.78 4.12 8.33
N ALA A 134 -12.42 3.81 7.08
CA ALA A 134 -12.11 2.46 6.66
C ALA A 134 -10.86 1.90 7.37
N LEU A 135 -9.79 2.70 7.48
CA LEU A 135 -8.58 2.31 8.20
C LEU A 135 -8.86 2.00 9.67
N LEU A 136 -9.62 2.87 10.33
CA LEU A 136 -9.97 2.70 11.74
C LEU A 136 -10.82 1.45 11.97
N ALA A 137 -11.81 1.18 11.11
CA ALA A 137 -12.62 -0.03 11.18
C ALA A 137 -11.76 -1.29 11.05
N TRP A 138 -10.78 -1.29 10.15
CA TRP A 138 -9.81 -2.37 9.98
C TRP A 138 -8.97 -2.59 11.24
N GLN A 139 -8.43 -1.53 11.81
CA GLN A 139 -7.57 -1.59 12.99
C GLN A 139 -8.34 -2.01 14.24
N LEU A 140 -9.58 -1.58 14.41
CA LEU A 140 -10.46 -1.99 15.53
C LEU A 140 -10.85 -3.47 15.48
N ALA A 141 -10.87 -4.08 14.31
CA ALA A 141 -11.14 -5.50 14.14
C ALA A 141 -9.97 -6.41 14.51
N SER A 142 -8.83 -5.86 14.90
CA SER A 142 -7.58 -6.57 15.14
C SER A 142 -7.71 -7.63 16.23
N LYS A 143 -7.16 -8.82 15.93
CA LYS A 143 -7.06 -9.94 16.88
C LYS A 143 -5.65 -10.52 16.79
N PRO A 144 -4.93 -10.65 17.90
CA PRO A 144 -3.61 -11.28 17.92
C PRO A 144 -3.65 -12.71 17.34
N GLY A 145 -2.62 -13.08 16.58
CA GLY A 145 -2.46 -14.44 16.07
C GLY A 145 -3.32 -14.82 14.86
N VAL A 146 -4.16 -13.90 14.34
CA VAL A 146 -5.00 -14.15 13.14
C VAL A 146 -4.23 -13.86 11.86
N LEU A 147 -3.53 -12.73 11.80
CA LEU A 147 -2.66 -12.39 10.68
C LEU A 147 -1.19 -12.62 11.04
N PRO A 148 -0.30 -12.87 10.05
CA PRO A 148 1.12 -12.99 10.28
C PRO A 148 1.69 -11.76 10.99
N PRO A 149 2.65 -11.92 11.93
CA PRO A 149 3.23 -10.79 12.63
C PRO A 149 4.17 -9.98 11.73
N TYR A 150 4.09 -8.66 11.81
CA TYR A 150 5.07 -7.74 11.23
C TYR A 150 6.22 -7.56 12.22
N ASN A 151 7.06 -8.57 12.32
CA ASN A 151 8.12 -8.69 13.31
C ASN A 151 9.45 -8.06 12.85
N GLU A 152 10.45 -8.10 13.72
CA GLU A 152 11.80 -7.58 13.45
C GLU A 152 12.42 -8.18 12.18
N ALA A 153 12.26 -9.49 11.96
CA ALA A 153 12.84 -10.14 10.79
C ALA A 153 12.24 -9.59 9.47
N LEU A 154 10.93 -9.30 9.46
CA LEU A 154 10.26 -8.71 8.29
C LEU A 154 10.68 -7.25 8.10
N LEU A 155 10.71 -6.44 9.17
CA LEU A 155 11.19 -5.05 9.13
C LEU A 155 12.60 -4.95 8.56
N ARG A 156 13.54 -5.78 9.09
CA ARG A 156 14.94 -5.78 8.62
C ARG A 156 15.08 -6.26 7.18
N ARG A 157 14.33 -7.29 6.78
CA ARG A 157 14.31 -7.77 5.40
C ARG A 157 13.85 -6.68 4.43
N GLU A 158 12.85 -5.87 4.81
CA GLU A 158 12.38 -4.76 3.99
C GLU A 158 13.39 -3.61 3.95
N LEU A 159 14.03 -3.25 5.06
CA LEU A 159 15.08 -2.24 5.10
C LEU A 159 16.29 -2.64 4.24
N GLN A 160 16.62 -3.93 4.19
CA GLN A 160 17.75 -4.45 3.42
C GLN A 160 17.60 -4.22 1.92
N LEU A 161 16.38 -4.00 1.42
CA LEU A 161 16.17 -3.64 0.01
C LEU A 161 16.85 -2.32 -0.38
N PHE A 162 17.01 -1.39 0.56
CA PHE A 162 17.67 -0.11 0.29
C PHE A 162 19.16 -0.27 -0.03
N PRO A 163 20.02 -0.87 0.82
CA PRO A 163 21.42 -1.08 0.48
C PRO A 163 21.60 -2.01 -0.71
N ASP A 164 20.82 -3.11 -0.82
CA ASP A 164 21.04 -4.10 -1.86
C ASP A 164 20.66 -3.56 -3.27
N TRP A 165 19.52 -2.92 -3.38
CA TRP A 165 19.00 -2.50 -4.67
C TRP A 165 19.27 -1.03 -4.97
N TYR A 166 19.02 -0.12 -4.04
CA TYR A 166 19.20 1.30 -4.29
C TYR A 166 20.68 1.70 -4.26
N LEU A 167 21.40 1.34 -3.20
CA LEU A 167 22.81 1.74 -3.09
C LEU A 167 23.73 0.89 -3.98
N GLN A 168 23.62 -0.43 -3.90
CA GLN A 168 24.56 -1.31 -4.61
C GLN A 168 24.20 -1.44 -6.09
N GLN A 169 22.98 -1.83 -6.45
CA GLN A 169 22.63 -2.12 -7.84
C GLN A 169 22.37 -0.84 -8.66
N HIS A 170 21.68 0.16 -8.09
CA HIS A 170 21.36 1.39 -8.82
C HIS A 170 22.49 2.42 -8.79
N LYS A 171 23.06 2.70 -7.59
CA LYS A 171 24.15 3.68 -7.47
C LYS A 171 25.53 3.09 -7.73
N GLY A 172 25.67 1.77 -7.83
CA GLY A 172 26.97 1.11 -8.02
C GLY A 172 27.91 1.24 -6.81
N LEU A 173 27.37 1.48 -5.63
CA LEU A 173 28.15 1.77 -4.43
C LEU A 173 28.40 0.52 -3.58
N THR A 174 29.65 0.33 -3.19
CA THR A 174 30.02 -0.58 -2.12
C THR A 174 30.29 0.24 -0.85
N LEU A 175 29.46 0.03 0.17
CA LEU A 175 29.60 0.76 1.42
C LEU A 175 30.91 0.39 2.12
N SER A 176 31.65 1.39 2.62
CA SER A 176 32.75 1.17 3.57
C SER A 176 32.22 0.59 4.89
N ALA A 177 33.09 -0.02 5.70
CA ALA A 177 32.72 -0.55 7.00
C ALA A 177 32.07 0.51 7.92
N ALA A 178 32.56 1.75 7.87
CA ALA A 178 31.98 2.86 8.63
C ALA A 178 30.59 3.25 8.15
N GLN A 179 30.35 3.29 6.82
CA GLN A 179 29.04 3.56 6.24
C GLN A 179 28.05 2.43 6.55
N ALA A 180 28.47 1.18 6.41
CA ALA A 180 27.63 0.02 6.76
C ALA A 180 27.24 0.04 8.25
N GLN A 181 28.16 0.37 9.15
CA GLN A 181 27.88 0.51 10.58
C GLN A 181 26.89 1.67 10.85
N THR A 182 27.04 2.79 10.16
CA THR A 182 26.11 3.95 10.28
C THR A 182 24.70 3.57 9.84
N LEU A 183 24.59 2.89 8.70
CA LEU A 183 23.30 2.41 8.18
C LEU A 183 22.66 1.40 9.15
N GLN A 184 23.43 0.43 9.67
CA GLN A 184 22.93 -0.55 10.61
C GLN A 184 22.40 0.09 11.89
N LYS A 185 23.10 1.08 12.44
CA LYS A 185 22.63 1.83 13.63
C LYS A 185 21.32 2.58 13.35
N ALA A 186 21.18 3.17 12.17
CA ALA A 186 19.92 3.79 11.77
C ALA A 186 18.79 2.76 11.67
N PHE A 187 19.05 1.60 11.07
CA PHE A 187 18.09 0.50 10.99
C PHE A 187 17.69 -0.03 12.38
N ASP A 188 18.65 -0.22 13.27
CA ASP A 188 18.39 -0.67 14.65
C ASP A 188 17.46 0.31 15.37
N THR A 189 17.72 1.62 15.21
CA THR A 189 16.91 2.67 15.82
C THR A 189 15.48 2.68 15.25
N VAL A 190 15.33 2.61 13.91
CA VAL A 190 14.02 2.58 13.23
C VAL A 190 13.22 1.34 13.65
N VAL A 191 13.85 0.18 13.63
CA VAL A 191 13.20 -1.10 13.98
C VAL A 191 12.73 -1.12 15.43
N ALA A 192 13.61 -0.71 16.36
CA ALA A 192 13.26 -0.68 17.78
C ALA A 192 12.07 0.24 18.06
N HIS A 193 12.06 1.43 17.43
CA HIS A 193 10.98 2.39 17.59
C HIS A 193 9.65 1.85 17.01
N ASN A 194 9.68 1.27 15.81
CA ASN A 194 8.49 0.77 15.15
C ASN A 194 7.89 -0.46 15.85
N LEU A 195 8.72 -1.34 16.42
CA LEU A 195 8.24 -2.51 17.16
C LEU A 195 7.62 -2.17 18.51
N ALA A 196 7.96 -1.03 19.10
CA ALA A 196 7.40 -0.58 20.37
C ALA A 196 5.94 -0.15 20.24
N ALA A 197 5.51 0.34 19.08
CA ALA A 197 4.17 0.85 18.83
C ALA A 197 3.07 -0.21 19.02
N PRO A 198 1.83 0.17 19.38
CA PRO A 198 0.68 -0.73 19.42
C PRO A 198 0.51 -1.50 18.12
N GLN A 199 0.14 -2.78 18.25
CA GLN A 199 0.01 -3.70 17.13
C GLN A 199 -1.46 -3.86 16.75
N VAL A 200 -1.76 -3.68 15.47
CA VAL A 200 -3.11 -3.78 14.87
C VAL A 200 -3.04 -4.53 13.53
N TYR A 201 -4.17 -4.75 12.89
CA TYR A 201 -4.16 -5.18 11.49
C TYR A 201 -3.64 -4.07 10.60
N VAL A 202 -2.66 -4.41 9.78
CA VAL A 202 -1.97 -3.51 8.84
C VAL A 202 -2.19 -4.03 7.43
N HIS A 203 -2.68 -3.18 6.56
CA HIS A 203 -2.90 -3.47 5.14
C HIS A 203 -1.57 -3.54 4.36
N ARG A 204 -0.59 -2.74 4.73
CA ARG A 204 0.74 -2.48 4.14
C ARG A 204 0.75 -1.55 2.93
N ASP A 205 -0.27 -1.60 2.09
CA ASP A 205 -0.38 -0.78 0.89
C ASP A 205 -1.69 0.03 0.87
N PHE A 206 -2.07 0.57 2.06
CA PHE A 206 -3.24 1.43 2.24
C PHE A 206 -2.95 2.83 1.70
N MET A 207 -3.20 3.03 0.41
CA MET A 207 -2.88 4.25 -0.31
C MET A 207 -3.92 4.54 -1.40
N PRO A 208 -4.06 5.79 -1.90
CA PRO A 208 -5.12 6.20 -2.81
C PRO A 208 -5.31 5.35 -4.06
N ARG A 209 -4.25 4.74 -4.59
CA ARG A 209 -4.35 3.85 -5.76
C ARG A 209 -5.05 2.51 -5.48
N ASN A 210 -5.10 2.09 -4.22
CA ASN A 210 -5.71 0.84 -3.77
C ASN A 210 -7.07 1.05 -3.09
N LEU A 211 -7.58 2.29 -3.11
CA LEU A 211 -8.89 2.66 -2.61
C LEU A 211 -9.80 3.01 -3.80
N MET A 212 -10.93 2.31 -3.94
CA MET A 212 -11.87 2.52 -5.03
C MET A 212 -12.92 3.55 -4.65
N LEU A 213 -13.20 4.48 -5.56
CA LEU A 213 -14.31 5.42 -5.39
C LEU A 213 -15.65 4.68 -5.56
N PRO A 214 -16.71 5.09 -4.87
CA PRO A 214 -18.05 4.53 -5.04
C PRO A 214 -18.50 4.57 -6.49
N LEU A 215 -19.20 3.51 -6.95
CA LEU A 215 -19.70 3.40 -8.33
C LEU A 215 -20.68 4.49 -8.72
N GLN A 216 -21.41 5.05 -7.76
CA GLN A 216 -22.36 6.16 -7.99
C GLN A 216 -22.08 7.30 -7.01
N PRO A 217 -21.68 8.48 -7.49
CA PRO A 217 -21.58 9.66 -6.66
C PRO A 217 -22.99 10.14 -6.26
N GLY A 218 -23.30 10.17 -4.99
CA GLY A 218 -24.42 10.98 -4.48
C GLY A 218 -25.54 10.27 -3.74
N ASP A 219 -25.51 8.94 -3.57
CA ASP A 219 -26.69 8.27 -3.05
C ASP A 219 -26.77 8.06 -1.53
N THR A 220 -25.71 8.22 -0.78
CA THR A 220 -25.78 8.30 0.69
C THR A 220 -24.48 8.80 1.32
N PRO A 221 -24.51 9.40 2.53
CA PRO A 221 -23.31 9.69 3.33
C PRO A 221 -22.49 8.46 3.72
N ALA A 222 -22.98 7.26 3.42
CA ALA A 222 -22.42 5.97 3.79
C ALA A 222 -21.69 5.26 2.65
N GLN A 223 -21.40 5.92 1.55
CA GLN A 223 -20.62 5.30 0.47
C GLN A 223 -19.17 5.12 0.92
N GLN A 224 -18.84 3.90 1.28
CA GLN A 224 -17.50 3.51 1.69
C GLN A 224 -16.60 3.41 0.46
N LEU A 225 -15.32 3.78 0.65
CA LEU A 225 -14.28 3.46 -0.33
C LEU A 225 -14.09 1.94 -0.37
N GLY A 226 -13.99 1.39 -1.58
CA GLY A 226 -13.60 0.00 -1.77
C GLY A 226 -12.11 -0.18 -1.47
N VAL A 227 -11.71 -1.27 -0.83
CA VAL A 227 -10.31 -1.55 -0.48
C VAL A 227 -9.81 -2.71 -1.31
N LEU A 228 -8.68 -2.52 -2.00
CA LEU A 228 -8.00 -3.50 -2.85
C LEU A 228 -6.58 -3.79 -2.33
N ASP A 229 -5.95 -4.84 -2.85
CA ASP A 229 -4.53 -5.18 -2.65
C ASP A 229 -4.16 -5.50 -1.18
N PHE A 230 -5.07 -6.18 -0.49
CA PHE A 230 -5.01 -6.45 0.95
C PHE A 230 -4.40 -7.81 1.32
N GLN A 231 -4.09 -8.68 0.37
CA GLN A 231 -3.69 -10.08 0.64
C GLN A 231 -2.38 -10.22 1.42
N ASP A 232 -1.56 -9.17 1.44
CA ASP A 232 -0.31 -9.13 2.20
C ASP A 232 -0.46 -8.50 3.60
N ALA A 233 -1.71 -8.39 4.09
CA ALA A 233 -2.00 -7.83 5.40
C ALA A 233 -1.30 -8.61 6.53
N VAL A 234 -0.92 -7.90 7.57
CA VAL A 234 -0.17 -8.42 8.72
C VAL A 234 -0.73 -7.86 10.03
N HIS A 235 -0.27 -8.39 11.16
CA HIS A 235 -0.47 -7.79 12.49
C HIS A 235 0.80 -7.02 12.86
N GLY A 236 0.72 -5.68 12.89
CA GLY A 236 1.88 -4.81 12.98
C GLY A 236 1.61 -3.42 13.53
N PRO A 237 2.59 -2.52 13.48
CA PRO A 237 2.51 -1.19 14.08
C PRO A 237 1.37 -0.34 13.52
N ILE A 238 0.55 0.22 14.41
CA ILE A 238 -0.61 1.06 14.07
C ILE A 238 -0.28 2.25 13.16
N THR A 239 0.96 2.71 13.19
CA THR A 239 1.44 3.85 12.40
C THR A 239 1.69 3.52 10.93
N TYR A 240 1.68 2.23 10.54
CA TYR A 240 2.09 1.82 9.18
C TYR A 240 1.16 2.39 8.10
N ASP A 241 -0.15 2.14 8.22
CA ASP A 241 -1.09 2.46 7.14
C ASP A 241 -1.40 3.95 7.07
N ILE A 242 -1.41 4.67 8.19
CA ILE A 242 -1.51 6.13 8.14
C ILE A 242 -0.26 6.77 7.51
N ALA A 243 0.94 6.23 7.76
CA ALA A 243 2.15 6.64 7.05
C ALA A 243 2.09 6.30 5.57
N SER A 244 1.50 5.15 5.19
CA SER A 244 1.28 4.75 3.80
C SER A 244 0.35 5.71 3.06
N LEU A 245 -0.74 6.11 3.72
CA LEU A 245 -1.76 6.99 3.16
C LEU A 245 -1.24 8.41 2.96
N MET A 246 -0.49 8.95 3.93
CA MET A 246 -0.08 10.35 3.94
C MET A 246 1.30 10.62 3.31
N ARG A 247 2.16 9.60 3.23
CA ARG A 247 3.48 9.63 2.59
C ARG A 247 3.51 8.63 1.44
N ASP A 248 2.58 8.82 0.49
CA ASP A 248 2.34 7.92 -0.64
C ASP A 248 3.55 7.84 -1.58
N ALA A 249 3.63 6.71 -2.27
CA ALA A 249 4.64 6.45 -3.29
C ALA A 249 4.42 7.24 -4.59
N PHE A 250 3.17 7.66 -4.87
CA PHE A 250 2.77 8.26 -6.14
C PHE A 250 2.29 9.71 -6.02
N LEU A 251 2.03 10.18 -4.80
CA LEU A 251 1.48 11.48 -4.52
C LEU A 251 2.23 12.14 -3.35
N THR A 252 2.50 13.43 -3.46
CA THR A 252 3.11 14.22 -2.40
C THR A 252 2.16 15.34 -1.98
N TRP A 253 1.94 15.45 -0.68
CA TRP A 253 1.21 16.54 -0.07
C TRP A 253 2.15 17.46 0.69
N GLU A 254 1.77 18.74 0.77
CA GLU A 254 2.42 19.70 1.67
C GLU A 254 2.18 19.30 3.14
N GLU A 255 3.10 19.68 4.00
CA GLU A 255 3.14 19.24 5.40
C GLU A 255 1.88 19.60 6.20
N ASP A 256 1.28 20.77 5.92
CA ASP A 256 0.06 21.22 6.58
C ASP A 256 -1.12 20.29 6.33
N PHE A 257 -1.29 19.79 5.09
CA PHE A 257 -2.33 18.81 4.76
C PHE A 257 -2.04 17.45 5.41
N VAL A 258 -0.77 17.02 5.40
CA VAL A 258 -0.35 15.76 6.07
C VAL A 258 -0.67 15.81 7.55
N ILE A 259 -0.32 16.91 8.22
CA ILE A 259 -0.57 17.10 9.65
C ILE A 259 -2.08 17.14 9.92
N ASP A 260 -2.87 17.90 9.16
CA ASP A 260 -4.32 18.00 9.38
C ASP A 260 -5.00 16.62 9.31
N VAL A 261 -4.74 15.85 8.25
CA VAL A 261 -5.33 14.51 8.11
C VAL A 261 -4.83 13.56 9.20
N THR A 262 -3.53 13.64 9.55
CA THR A 262 -2.96 12.77 10.60
C THR A 262 -3.51 13.11 11.99
N VAL A 263 -3.76 14.40 12.29
CA VAL A 263 -4.44 14.83 13.53
C VAL A 263 -5.86 14.26 13.58
N ARG A 264 -6.61 14.31 12.46
CA ARG A 264 -7.97 13.71 12.38
C ARG A 264 -7.96 12.21 12.65
N TYR A 265 -6.98 11.50 12.08
CA TYR A 265 -6.79 10.09 12.39
C TYR A 265 -6.51 9.89 13.88
N TRP A 266 -5.55 10.61 14.45
CA TRP A 266 -5.20 10.52 15.86
C TRP A 266 -6.39 10.78 16.79
N GLU A 267 -7.19 11.82 16.52
CA GLU A 267 -8.39 12.12 17.29
C GLU A 267 -9.42 10.98 17.26
N LYS A 268 -9.67 10.41 16.06
CA LYS A 268 -10.58 9.27 15.88
C LYS A 268 -10.06 8.02 16.60
N ALA A 269 -8.80 7.67 16.40
CA ALA A 269 -8.16 6.51 17.01
C ALA A 269 -8.08 6.62 18.54
N ARG A 270 -7.81 7.82 19.05
CA ARG A 270 -7.83 8.12 20.50
C ARG A 270 -9.22 7.90 21.10
N LYS A 271 -10.26 8.42 20.45
CA LYS A 271 -11.66 8.20 20.90
C LYS A 271 -12.05 6.72 20.86
N ALA A 272 -11.46 5.96 19.97
CA ALA A 272 -11.67 4.52 19.83
C ALA A 272 -10.80 3.65 20.77
N GLY A 273 -9.94 4.27 21.60
CA GLY A 273 -9.08 3.55 22.56
C GLY A 273 -7.82 2.93 21.97
N LEU A 274 -7.39 3.33 20.76
CA LEU A 274 -6.22 2.79 20.09
C LEU A 274 -4.91 3.54 20.40
N MET A 275 -4.97 4.64 21.18
CA MET A 275 -3.82 5.50 21.52
C MET A 275 -3.37 5.35 22.97
N ASP A 276 -3.65 4.21 23.60
CA ASP A 276 -3.19 3.92 24.96
C ASP A 276 -1.77 3.33 24.92
N PHE A 277 -0.81 4.19 24.61
CA PHE A 277 0.60 3.85 24.53
C PHE A 277 1.46 5.09 24.83
N GLU A 278 2.34 5.02 25.84
CA GLU A 278 3.17 6.15 26.26
C GLU A 278 2.35 7.45 26.38
N ASP A 279 2.84 8.55 25.79
CA ASP A 279 2.16 9.85 25.79
C ASP A 279 1.19 10.04 24.61
N TRP A 280 0.96 9.02 23.76
CA TRP A 280 0.17 9.16 22.53
C TRP A 280 -1.29 9.55 22.77
N HIS A 281 -1.85 9.23 23.93
CA HIS A 281 -3.21 9.65 24.28
C HIS A 281 -3.32 11.17 24.43
N SER A 282 -2.30 11.85 24.92
CA SER A 282 -2.31 13.26 25.28
C SER A 282 -1.43 14.13 24.37
N ASP A 283 -0.45 13.56 23.68
CA ASP A 283 0.53 14.25 22.86
C ASP A 283 0.52 13.75 21.41
N PHE A 284 -0.08 14.55 20.53
CA PHE A 284 -0.05 14.29 19.09
C PHE A 284 1.39 14.25 18.55
N GLY A 285 2.30 15.07 19.07
CA GLY A 285 3.68 15.09 18.60
C GLY A 285 4.42 13.77 18.85
N ALA A 286 4.15 13.13 19.99
CA ALA A 286 4.68 11.80 20.30
C ALA A 286 4.14 10.74 19.33
N PHE A 287 2.84 10.75 19.03
CA PHE A 287 2.24 9.89 18.02
C PHE A 287 2.79 10.16 16.62
N TYR A 288 2.84 11.44 16.21
CA TYR A 288 3.32 11.85 14.88
C TYR A 288 4.77 11.43 14.64
N ARG A 289 5.61 11.46 15.68
CA ARG A 289 6.97 10.89 15.62
C ARG A 289 6.92 9.42 15.19
N GLY A 290 6.03 8.62 15.77
CA GLY A 290 5.84 7.21 15.37
C GLY A 290 5.45 7.06 13.90
N VAL A 291 4.58 7.95 13.39
CA VAL A 291 4.18 7.97 11.97
C VAL A 291 5.38 8.30 11.08
N GLU A 292 6.22 9.27 11.45
CA GLU A 292 7.41 9.63 10.68
C GLU A 292 8.48 8.53 10.66
N TRP A 293 8.69 7.84 11.77
CA TRP A 293 9.65 6.73 11.85
C TRP A 293 9.17 5.53 11.01
N MET A 294 7.89 5.23 11.03
CA MET A 294 7.32 4.22 10.14
C MET A 294 7.34 4.67 8.68
N GLY A 295 7.11 5.95 8.40
CA GLY A 295 7.30 6.54 7.08
C GLY A 295 8.72 6.34 6.57
N LEU A 296 9.74 6.55 7.41
CA LEU A 296 11.15 6.30 7.06
C LEU A 296 11.39 4.83 6.70
N GLN A 297 10.88 3.88 7.49
CA GLN A 297 10.92 2.45 7.19
C GLN A 297 10.37 2.17 5.79
N ARG A 298 9.18 2.70 5.49
CA ARG A 298 8.52 2.52 4.21
C ARG A 298 9.28 3.16 3.05
N HIS A 299 9.79 4.38 3.22
CA HIS A 299 10.50 5.08 2.15
C HIS A 299 11.82 4.37 1.79
N LEU A 300 12.54 3.84 2.76
CA LEU A 300 13.74 3.01 2.52
C LEU A 300 13.37 1.73 1.76
N LYS A 301 12.32 1.02 2.21
CA LYS A 301 11.79 -0.16 1.50
C LYS A 301 11.43 0.17 0.05
N VAL A 302 10.63 1.22 -0.18
CA VAL A 302 10.09 1.56 -1.51
C VAL A 302 11.19 2.03 -2.44
N ALA A 303 12.18 2.80 -1.97
CA ALA A 303 13.36 3.16 -2.78
C ALA A 303 14.08 1.91 -3.31
N GLY A 304 14.26 0.90 -2.45
CA GLY A 304 14.83 -0.39 -2.84
C GLY A 304 13.94 -1.17 -3.81
N ILE A 305 12.62 -1.21 -3.57
CA ILE A 305 11.64 -1.88 -4.46
C ILE A 305 11.65 -1.23 -5.85
N PHE A 306 11.64 0.09 -5.93
CA PHE A 306 11.60 0.81 -7.20
C PHE A 306 12.88 0.60 -8.02
N ALA A 307 14.04 0.57 -7.35
CA ALA A 307 15.30 0.19 -8.00
C ALA A 307 15.21 -1.26 -8.52
N ARG A 308 14.71 -2.20 -7.73
CA ARG A 308 14.53 -3.60 -8.12
C ARG A 308 13.58 -3.77 -9.31
N LEU A 309 12.40 -3.13 -9.27
CA LEU A 309 11.41 -3.19 -10.35
C LEU A 309 11.98 -2.65 -11.66
N THR A 310 12.82 -1.61 -11.60
CA THR A 310 13.46 -1.06 -12.78
C THR A 310 14.56 -1.97 -13.30
N LEU A 311 15.48 -2.40 -12.44
CA LEU A 311 16.71 -3.09 -12.86
C LEU A 311 16.49 -4.58 -13.14
N ARG A 312 15.66 -5.26 -12.33
CA ARG A 312 15.37 -6.69 -12.48
C ARG A 312 14.17 -6.95 -13.40
N ASP A 313 13.09 -6.17 -13.22
CA ASP A 313 11.80 -6.46 -13.84
C ASP A 313 11.53 -5.59 -15.09
N GLY A 314 12.50 -4.75 -15.50
CA GLY A 314 12.45 -3.97 -16.74
C GLY A 314 11.36 -2.89 -16.75
N LYS A 315 11.01 -2.31 -15.58
CA LYS A 315 9.97 -1.29 -15.43
C LYS A 315 10.59 0.11 -15.15
N PRO A 316 11.16 0.82 -16.14
CA PRO A 316 12.01 2.00 -15.92
C PRO A 316 11.31 3.19 -15.27
N LYS A 317 9.98 3.29 -15.38
CA LYS A 317 9.20 4.40 -14.83
C LYS A 317 9.31 4.54 -13.30
N TYR A 318 9.56 3.44 -12.57
CA TYR A 318 9.60 3.47 -11.11
C TYR A 318 10.82 4.20 -10.56
N LEU A 319 11.97 4.10 -11.21
CA LEU A 319 13.20 4.75 -10.74
C LEU A 319 13.15 6.28 -10.91
N ALA A 320 12.31 6.80 -11.80
CA ALA A 320 12.07 8.23 -11.95
C ALA A 320 11.50 8.87 -10.66
N ASP A 321 10.81 8.10 -9.83
CA ASP A 321 10.28 8.55 -8.54
C ASP A 321 11.29 8.45 -7.37
N ALA A 322 12.48 7.88 -7.59
CA ALA A 322 13.49 7.75 -6.54
C ALA A 322 13.86 9.06 -5.83
N PRO A 323 13.99 10.22 -6.52
CA PRO A 323 14.29 11.50 -5.88
C PRO A 323 13.25 11.89 -4.83
N ARG A 324 11.96 11.55 -5.03
CA ARG A 324 10.89 11.79 -4.06
C ARG A 324 11.16 11.06 -2.74
N PHE A 325 11.51 9.77 -2.81
CA PHE A 325 11.78 8.99 -1.61
C PHE A 325 13.04 9.45 -0.89
N ILE A 326 14.08 9.80 -1.63
CA ILE A 326 15.28 10.40 -1.03
C ILE A 326 14.93 11.70 -0.33
N GLY A 327 14.05 12.53 -0.91
CA GLY A 327 13.51 13.73 -0.28
C GLY A 327 12.81 13.42 1.05
N TYR A 328 11.92 12.44 1.08
CA TYR A 328 11.21 12.02 2.30
C TYR A 328 12.16 11.46 3.36
N ILE A 329 13.09 10.57 2.98
CA ILE A 329 14.10 10.01 3.88
C ILE A 329 14.93 11.13 4.53
N ARG A 330 15.39 12.10 3.72
CA ARG A 330 16.15 13.26 4.18
C ARG A 330 15.34 14.15 5.11
N HIS A 331 14.07 14.42 4.77
CA HIS A 331 13.17 15.22 5.58
C HIS A 331 13.01 14.65 6.99
N THR A 332 12.68 13.35 7.09
CA THR A 332 12.58 12.67 8.38
C THR A 332 13.93 12.60 9.10
N ALA A 333 15.02 12.22 8.41
CA ALA A 333 16.33 12.10 9.03
C ALA A 333 16.87 13.45 9.54
N HIS A 334 16.50 14.56 8.91
CA HIS A 334 16.87 15.91 9.34
C HIS A 334 16.19 16.32 10.66
N ARG A 335 14.96 15.86 10.88
CA ARG A 335 14.17 16.21 12.07
C ARG A 335 14.67 15.54 13.35
N TYR A 336 15.27 14.35 13.23
CA TYR A 336 15.67 13.55 14.40
C TYR A 336 17.18 13.47 14.54
N ARG A 337 17.68 13.93 15.69
CA ARG A 337 19.13 13.97 16.00
C ARG A 337 19.78 12.58 15.91
N ALA A 338 19.08 11.53 16.31
CA ALA A 338 19.57 10.15 16.26
C ALA A 338 19.91 9.69 14.82
N LEU A 339 19.27 10.26 13.81
CA LEU A 339 19.48 9.96 12.39
C LEU A 339 20.51 10.88 11.71
N GLY A 340 21.09 11.83 12.42
CA GLY A 340 22.07 12.80 11.87
C GLY A 340 23.26 12.15 11.15
N PRO A 341 23.92 11.13 11.71
CA PRO A 341 24.99 10.42 11.01
C PRO A 341 24.53 9.73 9.71
N PHE A 342 23.33 9.13 9.72
CA PHE A 342 22.70 8.53 8.54
C PHE A 342 22.40 9.58 7.48
N LEU A 343 21.80 10.72 7.85
CA LEU A 343 21.54 11.83 6.94
C LEU A 343 22.82 12.31 6.26
N LYS A 344 23.88 12.53 7.04
CA LYS A 344 25.17 12.97 6.48
C LYS A 344 25.72 11.99 5.46
N MET A 345 25.67 10.68 5.78
CA MET A 345 26.09 9.62 4.87
C MET A 345 25.24 9.63 3.59
N LEU A 346 23.92 9.78 3.70
CA LEU A 346 23.02 9.82 2.55
C LEU A 346 23.29 11.04 1.67
N ASP A 347 23.49 12.22 2.27
CA ASP A 347 23.81 13.46 1.53
C ASP A 347 25.13 13.32 0.75
N GLU A 348 26.15 12.72 1.35
CA GLU A 348 27.42 12.42 0.68
C GLU A 348 27.22 11.48 -0.52
N ILE A 349 26.41 10.41 -0.36
CA ILE A 349 26.09 9.45 -1.42
C ILE A 349 25.32 10.12 -2.57
N GLU A 350 24.37 10.97 -2.25
CA GLU A 350 23.53 11.67 -3.24
C GLU A 350 24.21 12.90 -3.85
N GLY A 351 25.41 13.28 -3.38
CA GLY A 351 26.09 14.49 -3.83
C GLY A 351 25.37 15.78 -3.44
N LEU A 352 24.58 15.74 -2.37
CA LEU A 352 23.79 16.86 -1.88
C LEU A 352 24.58 17.63 -0.82
N GLN A 353 24.53 18.95 -0.87
CA GLN A 353 25.13 19.76 0.20
C GLN A 353 24.30 19.60 1.48
N ALA A 354 24.99 19.37 2.61
CA ALA A 354 24.35 19.42 3.90
C ALA A 354 23.65 20.78 4.05
N ALA A 355 22.37 20.78 4.47
CA ALA A 355 21.65 22.00 4.71
C ALA A 355 22.40 22.82 5.78
N SER A 356 23.12 23.86 5.36
CA SER A 356 23.79 24.82 6.24
C SER A 356 22.75 25.80 6.77
N GLY A 357 22.01 25.39 7.78
CA GLY A 357 21.03 26.23 8.43
C GLY A 357 20.77 25.77 9.87
N TYR A 358 20.62 26.68 10.77
CA TYR A 358 20.14 26.42 12.12
C TYR A 358 18.74 25.77 12.02
N ALA A 359 18.66 24.47 12.24
CA ALA A 359 17.37 23.80 12.40
C ALA A 359 16.86 24.07 13.83
N PHE A 360 15.97 25.03 13.97
CA PHE A 360 15.13 25.15 15.15
C PHE A 360 14.26 23.90 15.27
N GLY A 361 14.35 23.17 16.37
CA GLY A 361 13.47 22.04 16.66
C GLY A 361 14.04 20.64 16.43
N ARG A 362 15.35 20.42 16.48
CA ARG A 362 15.92 19.08 16.62
C ARG A 362 15.66 18.57 18.04
N VAL A 363 14.70 17.67 18.20
CA VAL A 363 14.40 16.95 19.45
C VAL A 363 15.13 15.61 19.48
#